data_ec347dc7c45a5fd290c748c4e97fe454
#
_entry.id   ec347dc7c45a5fd290c748c4e97fe454
#
_cell.length_a   1.000
_cell.length_b   1.000
_cell.length_c   1.000
_cell.angle_alpha   90.00
_cell.angle_beta   90.00
_cell.angle_gamma   90.00
#
_symmetry.space_group_name_H-M   'P 1'
#
loop_
_entity.id
_entity.type
_entity.pdbx_description
1 polymer ?
#
loop_
_entity_poly.entity_id
_entity_poly.type
_entity_poly.pdbx_seq_one_letter_code
_entity_poly.pdbx_strand_id
1 'polypeptide(L)'
;MPRIKLISWNINGLGGMLKKNPLGGCMNAAEARIQANVLETLVRQEEPDILCLQEIRCTEKTQWMPMKYTYTNYNQTSRKGYSGVLVATHLAPLSVAYDLEGIEEKEGRVITVEFEDFFVVNCYSPNIGSRRLVYRVNVWEPALRRHIQRLQQRKGIILCGDLNVVPTDLDMNLTKTIPGATEEERKAFHQLLDETHSTDSFRYLHPNTRQYTWGGLWMRQKGQGARLDFFIVPTSWAEAGVINRSEMLDYRGSDHIPIVLGLAYSK
;
A
#
# COMPACT_ATOMS: atom_id res chain seq x y z
N MET A 1 6.36 22.46 12.25
CA MET A 1 6.54 21.76 10.98
C MET A 1 5.23 21.06 10.64
N PRO A 2 4.64 21.27 9.48
CA PRO A 2 3.49 20.48 9.07
C PRO A 2 3.88 19.00 9.06
N ARG A 3 3.04 18.17 9.63
CA ARG A 3 3.21 16.72 9.65
C ARG A 3 2.19 16.13 8.71
N ILE A 4 2.62 15.25 7.82
CA ILE A 4 1.73 14.49 6.94
C ILE A 4 1.78 13.03 7.36
N LYS A 5 0.62 12.43 7.58
CA LYS A 5 0.47 11.02 7.92
C LYS A 5 -0.21 10.28 6.77
N LEU A 6 0.46 9.25 6.26
CA LEU A 6 -0.10 8.34 5.28
C LEU A 6 -0.35 6.97 5.92
N ILE A 7 -1.45 6.33 5.53
CA ILE A 7 -1.68 4.91 5.84
C ILE A 7 -1.89 4.16 4.54
N SER A 8 -1.28 2.98 4.43
CA SER A 8 -1.50 2.03 3.34
C SER A 8 -1.97 0.69 3.89
N TRP A 9 -3.00 0.09 3.24
CA TRP A 9 -3.57 -1.18 3.68
C TRP A 9 -4.18 -1.99 2.53
N ASN A 10 -3.70 -3.20 2.31
CA ASN A 10 -4.41 -4.19 1.52
C ASN A 10 -5.58 -4.74 2.36
N ILE A 11 -6.81 -4.44 1.96
CA ILE A 11 -8.02 -4.71 2.76
C ILE A 11 -8.76 -6.00 2.37
N ASN A 12 -8.28 -6.69 1.34
CA ASN A 12 -8.87 -7.96 0.86
C ASN A 12 -10.39 -7.87 0.64
N GLY A 13 -10.86 -6.74 0.09
CA GLY A 13 -12.26 -6.50 -0.26
C GLY A 13 -12.97 -5.49 0.64
N LEU A 14 -13.31 -4.32 0.07
CA LEU A 14 -13.93 -3.20 0.77
C LEU A 14 -15.30 -3.59 1.36
N GLY A 15 -16.15 -4.26 0.61
CA GLY A 15 -17.48 -4.67 1.08
C GLY A 15 -17.44 -5.63 2.28
N GLY A 16 -16.42 -6.48 2.37
CA GLY A 16 -16.17 -7.33 3.54
C GLY A 16 -15.66 -6.53 4.73
N MET A 17 -14.74 -5.60 4.47
CA MET A 17 -14.11 -4.76 5.48
C MET A 17 -15.12 -3.85 6.19
N LEU A 18 -16.05 -3.26 5.45
CA LEU A 18 -17.12 -2.39 6.01
C LEU A 18 -18.11 -3.12 6.91
N LYS A 19 -18.13 -4.46 6.89
CA LYS A 19 -18.97 -5.31 7.75
C LYS A 19 -18.24 -5.88 8.97
N LYS A 20 -16.95 -5.64 9.12
CA LYS A 20 -16.15 -6.18 10.23
C LYS A 20 -16.08 -5.17 11.38
N ASN A 21 -16.27 -5.67 12.60
CA ASN A 21 -16.04 -4.87 13.78
C ASN A 21 -14.54 -4.70 14.06
N PRO A 22 -14.13 -3.69 14.85
CA PRO A 22 -12.72 -3.45 15.18
C PRO A 22 -12.04 -4.62 15.90
N LEU A 23 -12.79 -5.49 16.56
CA LEU A 23 -12.28 -6.65 17.30
C LEU A 23 -12.13 -7.91 16.43
N GLY A 24 -12.52 -7.85 15.13
CA GLY A 24 -12.28 -8.90 14.16
C GLY A 24 -13.44 -9.88 13.91
N GLY A 25 -14.64 -9.61 14.41
CA GLY A 25 -15.86 -10.38 14.10
C GLY A 25 -16.67 -9.78 12.93
N CYS A 26 -17.62 -10.52 12.37
CA CYS A 26 -18.64 -9.96 11.48
C CYS A 26 -19.75 -9.30 12.28
N MET A 27 -20.12 -8.07 11.92
CA MET A 27 -21.25 -7.35 12.49
C MET A 27 -22.55 -7.80 11.82
N ASN A 28 -23.62 -7.96 12.60
CA ASN A 28 -24.96 -8.04 12.04
C ASN A 28 -25.43 -6.63 11.59
N ALA A 29 -26.57 -6.57 10.89
CA ALA A 29 -27.07 -5.31 10.34
C ALA A 29 -27.44 -4.25 11.42
N ALA A 30 -27.76 -4.66 12.65
CA ALA A 30 -28.06 -3.76 13.76
C ALA A 30 -26.76 -3.21 14.38
N GLU A 31 -25.77 -4.05 14.59
CA GLU A 31 -24.45 -3.66 15.09
C GLU A 31 -23.74 -2.73 14.10
N ALA A 32 -23.85 -2.98 12.80
CA ALA A 32 -23.26 -2.13 11.74
C ALA A 32 -23.87 -0.71 11.70
N ARG A 33 -25.07 -0.51 12.27
CA ARG A 33 -25.69 0.81 12.41
C ARG A 33 -25.22 1.58 13.65
N ILE A 34 -24.67 0.89 14.63
CA ILE A 34 -24.35 1.43 15.96
C ILE A 34 -22.85 1.55 16.17
N GLN A 35 -22.06 0.64 15.57
CA GLN A 35 -20.61 0.59 15.74
C GLN A 35 -19.89 0.97 14.46
N ALA A 36 -18.84 1.79 14.58
CA ALA A 36 -17.92 2.06 13.50
C ALA A 36 -17.25 0.77 13.03
N ASN A 37 -17.18 0.54 11.73
CA ASN A 37 -16.42 -0.58 11.17
C ASN A 37 -14.91 -0.36 11.37
N VAL A 38 -14.12 -1.38 11.06
CA VAL A 38 -12.68 -1.35 11.31
C VAL A 38 -11.96 -0.22 10.53
N LEU A 39 -12.40 0.11 9.32
CA LEU A 39 -11.81 1.22 8.54
C LEU A 39 -12.16 2.58 9.15
N GLU A 40 -13.40 2.79 9.56
CA GLU A 40 -13.80 4.03 10.25
C GLU A 40 -13.09 4.17 11.59
N THR A 41 -12.90 3.07 12.31
CA THR A 41 -12.13 3.07 13.56
C THR A 41 -10.69 3.46 13.32
N LEU A 42 -10.02 2.89 12.32
CA LEU A 42 -8.66 3.26 11.92
C LEU A 42 -8.59 4.74 11.55
N VAL A 43 -9.48 5.21 10.67
CA VAL A 43 -9.48 6.63 10.24
C VAL A 43 -9.69 7.58 11.42
N ARG A 44 -10.58 7.24 12.35
CA ARG A 44 -10.86 8.06 13.53
C ARG A 44 -9.72 8.07 14.54
N GLN A 45 -9.04 6.95 14.75
CA GLN A 45 -7.97 6.82 15.74
C GLN A 45 -6.62 7.33 15.22
N GLU A 46 -6.31 7.00 13.97
CA GLU A 46 -5.03 7.35 13.37
C GLU A 46 -5.04 8.71 12.66
N GLU A 47 -6.20 9.19 12.26
CA GLU A 47 -6.39 10.46 11.56
C GLU A 47 -5.41 10.69 10.39
N PRO A 48 -5.25 9.75 9.44
CA PRO A 48 -4.34 9.94 8.33
C PRO A 48 -4.81 11.08 7.41
N ASP A 49 -3.82 11.81 6.85
CA ASP A 49 -4.06 12.82 5.83
C ASP A 49 -4.35 12.18 4.47
N ILE A 50 -3.69 11.03 4.22
CA ILE A 50 -3.84 10.25 3.00
C ILE A 50 -4.01 8.78 3.37
N LEU A 51 -5.06 8.15 2.86
CA LEU A 51 -5.35 6.74 3.01
C LEU A 51 -5.27 6.04 1.65
N CYS A 52 -4.40 5.05 1.54
CA CYS A 52 -4.19 4.23 0.35
C CYS A 52 -4.66 2.81 0.63
N LEU A 53 -5.62 2.33 -0.16
CA LEU A 53 -6.15 0.97 0.00
C LEU A 53 -5.86 0.14 -1.26
N GLN A 54 -5.56 -1.15 -1.06
CA GLN A 54 -5.36 -2.12 -2.13
C GLN A 54 -6.37 -3.27 -1.96
N GLU A 55 -6.60 -3.99 -3.04
CA GLU A 55 -7.60 -5.06 -3.15
C GLU A 55 -8.99 -4.62 -2.68
N ILE A 56 -9.46 -3.45 -3.14
CA ILE A 56 -10.82 -2.98 -2.81
C ILE A 56 -11.91 -3.88 -3.39
N ARG A 57 -11.62 -4.62 -4.48
CA ARG A 57 -12.47 -5.64 -5.11
C ARG A 57 -13.88 -5.18 -5.44
N CYS A 58 -14.05 -3.90 -5.74
CA CYS A 58 -15.32 -3.30 -6.13
C CYS A 58 -15.41 -3.15 -7.65
N THR A 59 -16.60 -3.31 -8.22
CA THR A 59 -16.87 -3.03 -9.64
C THR A 59 -17.70 -1.76 -9.84
N GLU A 60 -18.38 -1.30 -8.80
CA GLU A 60 -19.16 -0.07 -8.78
C GLU A 60 -18.53 0.89 -7.77
N LYS A 61 -18.70 2.17 -7.98
CA LYS A 61 -18.27 3.19 -7.01
C LYS A 61 -18.99 2.91 -5.70
N THR A 62 -18.30 2.27 -4.78
CA THR A 62 -18.79 2.11 -3.42
C THR A 62 -18.81 3.50 -2.81
N GLN A 63 -19.97 3.95 -2.35
CA GLN A 63 -20.12 5.26 -1.70
C GLN A 63 -19.52 5.24 -0.29
N TRP A 64 -18.41 4.56 -0.09
CA TRP A 64 -17.69 4.65 1.16
C TRP A 64 -16.74 5.84 1.08
N MET A 65 -17.17 6.93 1.66
CA MET A 65 -16.35 8.10 1.91
C MET A 65 -16.42 8.37 3.41
N PRO A 66 -15.36 8.11 4.16
CA PRO A 66 -15.27 8.61 5.51
C PRO A 66 -15.47 10.13 5.48
N MET A 67 -16.32 10.67 6.34
CA MET A 67 -16.67 12.11 6.33
C MET A 67 -15.45 13.05 6.42
N LYS A 68 -14.30 12.51 6.83
CA LYS A 68 -13.02 13.23 6.89
C LYS A 68 -12.44 13.58 5.51
N TYR A 69 -12.70 12.78 4.47
CA TYR A 69 -12.00 12.94 3.18
C TYR A 69 -12.87 13.64 2.14
N THR A 70 -12.30 14.68 1.54
CA THR A 70 -12.96 15.45 0.47
C THR A 70 -12.75 14.80 -0.90
N TYR A 71 -11.60 14.17 -1.10
CA TYR A 71 -11.21 13.56 -2.37
C TYR A 71 -11.07 12.05 -2.21
N THR A 72 -11.78 11.29 -3.03
CA THR A 72 -11.67 9.83 -3.07
C THR A 72 -11.59 9.34 -4.51
N ASN A 73 -10.48 8.72 -4.85
CA ASN A 73 -10.16 8.25 -6.19
C ASN A 73 -10.07 6.72 -6.19
N TYR A 74 -10.76 6.10 -7.15
CA TYR A 74 -10.81 4.67 -7.33
C TYR A 74 -10.20 4.29 -8.67
N ASN A 75 -9.34 3.30 -8.71
CA ASN A 75 -8.97 2.59 -9.92
C ASN A 75 -9.44 1.13 -9.78
N GLN A 76 -10.35 0.73 -10.65
CA GLN A 76 -11.05 -0.56 -10.57
C GLN A 76 -10.97 -1.30 -11.90
N THR A 77 -11.02 -2.62 -11.83
CA THR A 77 -11.20 -3.46 -13.02
C THR A 77 -12.67 -3.76 -13.27
N SER A 78 -13.02 -4.06 -14.53
CA SER A 78 -14.35 -4.57 -14.88
C SER A 78 -14.62 -5.98 -14.33
N ARG A 79 -13.57 -6.70 -13.93
CA ARG A 79 -13.68 -8.04 -13.35
C ARG A 79 -14.14 -7.96 -11.90
N LYS A 80 -15.36 -8.41 -11.65
CA LYS A 80 -15.99 -8.40 -10.32
C LYS A 80 -15.14 -9.15 -9.28
N GLY A 81 -14.94 -8.53 -8.12
CA GLY A 81 -14.26 -9.16 -6.97
C GLY A 81 -12.75 -9.34 -7.13
N TYR A 82 -12.12 -8.58 -8.03
CA TYR A 82 -10.71 -8.70 -8.35
C TYR A 82 -10.00 -7.35 -8.25
N SER A 83 -8.78 -7.33 -7.68
CA SER A 83 -7.89 -6.16 -7.63
C SER A 83 -8.57 -4.85 -7.17
N GLY A 84 -8.15 -3.74 -7.71
CA GLY A 84 -8.65 -2.40 -7.41
C GLY A 84 -7.89 -1.71 -6.29
N VAL A 85 -7.61 -0.42 -6.49
CA VAL A 85 -6.96 0.45 -5.49
C VAL A 85 -7.74 1.73 -5.27
N LEU A 86 -7.57 2.35 -4.10
CA LEU A 86 -8.25 3.58 -3.70
C LEU A 86 -7.27 4.52 -3.01
N VAL A 87 -7.38 5.81 -3.29
CA VAL A 87 -6.74 6.87 -2.50
C VAL A 87 -7.80 7.83 -2.01
N ALA A 88 -7.87 8.02 -0.69
CA ALA A 88 -8.74 9.00 -0.05
C ALA A 88 -7.90 10.03 0.72
N THR A 89 -8.22 11.32 0.58
CA THR A 89 -7.48 12.41 1.19
C THR A 89 -8.35 13.66 1.38
N HIS A 90 -8.02 14.50 2.35
CA HIS A 90 -8.58 15.85 2.48
C HIS A 90 -7.68 16.92 1.83
N LEU A 91 -6.45 16.56 1.48
CA LEU A 91 -5.53 17.45 0.76
C LEU A 91 -5.98 17.57 -0.70
N ALA A 92 -6.05 18.78 -1.23
CA ALA A 92 -6.44 19.01 -2.62
C ALA A 92 -5.37 18.46 -3.58
N PRO A 93 -5.71 17.48 -4.45
CA PRO A 93 -4.79 17.00 -5.47
C PRO A 93 -4.70 18.01 -6.63
N LEU A 94 -3.50 18.15 -7.19
CA LEU A 94 -3.30 18.92 -8.44
C LEU A 94 -3.72 18.08 -9.66
N SER A 95 -3.43 16.79 -9.62
CA SER A 95 -3.82 15.86 -10.68
C SER A 95 -3.95 14.43 -10.15
N VAL A 96 -4.70 13.60 -10.88
CA VAL A 96 -4.83 12.16 -10.61
C VAL A 96 -4.67 11.40 -11.92
N ALA A 97 -3.78 10.40 -11.92
CA ALA A 97 -3.57 9.51 -13.04
C ALA A 97 -3.76 8.05 -12.62
N TYR A 98 -4.15 7.23 -13.57
CA TYR A 98 -4.48 5.82 -13.36
C TYR A 98 -3.61 4.93 -14.22
N ASP A 99 -3.27 3.75 -13.69
CA ASP A 99 -2.48 2.71 -14.35
C ASP A 99 -1.04 3.14 -14.72
N LEU A 100 -0.31 2.25 -15.31
CA LEU A 100 1.04 2.47 -15.81
C LEU A 100 1.03 2.58 -17.33
N GLU A 101 1.85 3.47 -17.87
CA GLU A 101 2.08 3.55 -19.29
C GLU A 101 2.74 2.27 -19.83
N GLY A 102 2.24 1.76 -20.96
CA GLY A 102 2.73 0.52 -21.57
C GLY A 102 2.17 -0.76 -20.93
N ILE A 103 1.27 -0.65 -19.95
CA ILE A 103 0.51 -1.78 -19.42
C ILE A 103 -0.89 -1.77 -20.05
N GLU A 104 -1.16 -2.77 -20.89
CA GLU A 104 -2.45 -2.87 -21.59
C GLU A 104 -3.57 -3.38 -20.68
N GLU A 105 -3.26 -4.29 -19.76
CA GLU A 105 -4.23 -4.88 -18.82
C GLU A 105 -4.66 -3.84 -17.77
N LYS A 106 -5.89 -3.33 -17.91
CA LYS A 106 -6.50 -2.38 -16.96
C LYS A 106 -7.09 -3.13 -15.75
N GLU A 107 -6.22 -3.57 -14.86
CA GLU A 107 -6.61 -4.32 -13.66
C GLU A 107 -6.85 -3.44 -12.43
N GLY A 108 -6.79 -2.11 -12.58
CA GLY A 108 -7.03 -1.18 -11.47
C GLY A 108 -5.98 -1.29 -10.37
N ARG A 109 -4.69 -1.28 -10.74
CA ARG A 109 -3.60 -1.59 -9.80
C ARG A 109 -2.80 -0.38 -9.33
N VAL A 110 -2.93 0.77 -10.01
CA VAL A 110 -2.13 1.96 -9.68
C VAL A 110 -2.99 3.21 -9.74
N ILE A 111 -2.87 4.06 -8.72
CA ILE A 111 -3.31 5.45 -8.72
C ILE A 111 -2.11 6.32 -8.39
N THR A 112 -1.87 7.33 -9.22
CA THR A 112 -0.89 8.38 -8.96
C THR A 112 -1.64 9.66 -8.63
N VAL A 113 -1.39 10.24 -7.45
CA VAL A 113 -1.95 11.51 -7.02
C VAL A 113 -0.82 12.52 -6.90
N GLU A 114 -0.94 13.64 -7.59
CA GLU A 114 -0.01 14.77 -7.48
C GLU A 114 -0.50 15.75 -6.44
N PHE A 115 0.35 16.05 -5.48
CA PHE A 115 0.18 17.15 -4.53
C PHE A 115 1.18 18.28 -4.84
N GLU A 116 1.11 19.39 -4.11
CA GLU A 116 2.00 20.54 -4.33
C GLU A 116 3.48 20.15 -4.24
N ASP A 117 3.86 19.41 -3.20
CA ASP A 117 5.26 19.13 -2.89
C ASP A 117 5.72 17.72 -3.27
N PHE A 118 4.81 16.79 -3.55
CA PHE A 118 5.14 15.37 -3.80
C PHE A 118 4.08 14.63 -4.60
N PHE A 119 4.44 13.45 -5.08
CA PHE A 119 3.49 12.47 -5.61
C PHE A 119 3.25 11.33 -4.61
N VAL A 120 2.03 10.79 -4.60
CA VAL A 120 1.72 9.50 -4.00
C VAL A 120 1.35 8.52 -5.10
N VAL A 121 2.04 7.40 -5.16
CA VAL A 121 1.75 6.28 -6.07
C VAL A 121 1.27 5.10 -5.22
N ASN A 122 -0.04 4.88 -5.20
CA ASN A 122 -0.65 3.71 -4.56
C ASN A 122 -0.65 2.54 -5.53
N CYS A 123 0.06 1.47 -5.21
CA CYS A 123 0.30 0.33 -6.08
C CYS A 123 -0.13 -0.99 -5.43
N TYR A 124 -0.84 -1.82 -6.20
CA TYR A 124 -1.08 -3.22 -5.93
C TYR A 124 -0.40 -4.06 -7.02
N SER A 125 0.82 -4.46 -6.78
CA SER A 125 1.59 -5.23 -7.75
C SER A 125 0.97 -6.61 -7.99
N PRO A 126 1.02 -7.17 -9.22
CA PRO A 126 0.46 -8.47 -9.50
C PRO A 126 1.06 -9.56 -8.59
N ASN A 127 0.21 -10.28 -7.87
CA ASN A 127 0.61 -11.53 -7.21
C ASN A 127 0.63 -12.62 -8.28
N ILE A 128 1.78 -13.18 -8.52
CA ILE A 128 1.97 -14.14 -9.59
C ILE A 128 2.35 -15.50 -9.02
N GLY A 129 1.43 -16.44 -9.10
CA GLY A 129 1.86 -17.82 -9.14
C GLY A 129 2.83 -18.02 -10.32
N SER A 130 3.58 -19.09 -10.32
CA SER A 130 4.69 -19.43 -11.26
C SER A 130 4.44 -19.15 -12.76
N ARG A 131 3.18 -19.02 -13.18
CA ARG A 131 2.81 -18.80 -14.59
C ARG A 131 2.98 -17.37 -15.12
N ARG A 132 3.16 -16.35 -14.25
CA ARG A 132 3.28 -14.94 -14.64
C ARG A 132 4.58 -14.27 -14.22
N LEU A 133 5.56 -15.02 -13.74
CA LEU A 133 6.85 -14.46 -13.28
C LEU A 133 7.52 -13.64 -14.39
N VAL A 134 7.52 -14.14 -15.62
CA VAL A 134 8.08 -13.44 -16.78
C VAL A 134 7.38 -12.09 -17.02
N TYR A 135 6.04 -12.04 -16.94
CA TYR A 135 5.30 -10.79 -17.04
C TYR A 135 5.65 -9.83 -15.90
N ARG A 136 5.69 -10.32 -14.67
CA ARG A 136 6.02 -9.52 -13.49
C ARG A 136 7.39 -8.86 -13.65
N VAL A 137 8.42 -9.64 -13.93
CA VAL A 137 9.81 -9.17 -13.93
C VAL A 137 10.15 -8.37 -15.19
N ASN A 138 9.64 -8.78 -16.37
CA ASN A 138 10.05 -8.20 -17.65
C ASN A 138 9.10 -7.12 -18.18
N VAL A 139 7.88 -7.02 -17.65
CA VAL A 139 6.89 -6.04 -18.14
C VAL A 139 6.45 -5.10 -17.01
N TRP A 140 5.92 -5.65 -15.91
CA TRP A 140 5.35 -4.86 -14.81
C TRP A 140 6.42 -4.03 -14.06
N GLU A 141 7.45 -4.67 -13.54
CA GLU A 141 8.50 -3.99 -12.76
C GLU A 141 9.23 -2.91 -13.57
N PRO A 142 9.64 -3.14 -14.83
CA PRO A 142 10.20 -2.08 -15.66
C PRO A 142 9.23 -0.92 -15.92
N ALA A 143 7.93 -1.20 -16.08
CA ALA A 143 6.93 -0.14 -16.28
C ALA A 143 6.75 0.70 -15.02
N LEU A 144 6.64 0.07 -13.83
CA LEU A 144 6.57 0.77 -12.55
C LEU A 144 7.82 1.64 -12.34
N ARG A 145 9.01 1.09 -12.56
CA ARG A 145 10.27 1.81 -12.40
C ARG A 145 10.37 3.03 -13.32
N ARG A 146 10.06 2.90 -14.61
CA ARG A 146 10.00 4.04 -15.54
C ARG A 146 9.00 5.10 -15.11
N HIS A 147 7.83 4.66 -14.59
CA HIS A 147 6.82 5.58 -14.08
C HIS A 147 7.37 6.41 -12.92
N ILE A 148 8.00 5.76 -11.93
CA ILE A 148 8.63 6.44 -10.80
C ILE A 148 9.72 7.40 -11.26
N GLN A 149 10.65 6.95 -12.11
CA GLN A 149 11.73 7.79 -12.65
C GLN A 149 11.21 9.06 -13.34
N ARG A 150 10.14 8.93 -14.15
CA ARG A 150 9.53 10.09 -14.82
C ARG A 150 8.93 11.10 -13.84
N LEU A 151 8.25 10.63 -12.81
CA LEU A 151 7.66 11.51 -11.80
C LEU A 151 8.72 12.21 -10.95
N GLN A 152 9.81 11.52 -10.61
CA GLN A 152 10.92 12.05 -9.81
C GLN A 152 11.65 13.23 -10.47
N GLN A 153 11.55 13.38 -11.79
CA GLN A 153 12.09 14.57 -12.49
C GLN A 153 11.35 15.87 -12.10
N ARG A 154 10.19 15.76 -11.44
CA ARG A 154 9.35 16.90 -11.08
C ARG A 154 9.32 17.13 -9.57
N LYS A 155 9.10 16.09 -8.77
CA LYS A 155 8.91 16.15 -7.31
C LYS A 155 9.33 14.85 -6.65
N GLY A 156 9.51 14.87 -5.33
CA GLY A 156 9.67 13.66 -4.53
C GLY A 156 8.44 12.73 -4.62
N ILE A 157 8.65 11.43 -4.42
CA ILE A 157 7.60 10.42 -4.58
C ILE A 157 7.50 9.57 -3.34
N ILE A 158 6.27 9.24 -2.98
CA ILE A 158 5.93 8.19 -2.03
C ILE A 158 5.25 7.07 -2.82
N LEU A 159 5.99 5.99 -3.13
CA LEU A 159 5.38 4.76 -3.63
C LEU A 159 4.94 3.94 -2.42
N CYS A 160 3.67 3.56 -2.38
CA CYS A 160 3.14 2.74 -1.30
C CYS A 160 2.21 1.63 -1.80
N GLY A 161 1.98 0.66 -0.96
CA GLY A 161 1.02 -0.41 -1.20
C GLY A 161 1.61 -1.80 -1.07
N ASP A 162 0.82 -2.77 -1.51
CA ASP A 162 1.22 -4.17 -1.57
C ASP A 162 2.02 -4.41 -2.86
N LEU A 163 3.33 -4.46 -2.71
CA LEU A 163 4.24 -4.70 -3.83
C LEU A 163 4.43 -6.19 -4.11
N ASN A 164 3.82 -7.08 -3.33
CA ASN A 164 3.89 -8.53 -3.51
C ASN A 164 5.33 -9.04 -3.74
N VAL A 165 6.27 -8.55 -2.94
CA VAL A 165 7.68 -8.98 -2.97
C VAL A 165 8.23 -9.14 -1.55
N VAL A 166 9.12 -10.10 -1.36
CA VAL A 166 9.88 -10.35 -0.13
C VAL A 166 11.33 -9.97 -0.38
N PRO A 167 11.78 -8.75 -0.03
CA PRO A 167 13.11 -8.27 -0.42
C PRO A 167 14.28 -9.08 0.13
N THR A 168 14.16 -9.51 1.38
CA THR A 168 15.23 -10.22 2.09
C THR A 168 14.66 -11.33 2.99
N ASP A 169 15.54 -12.15 3.56
CA ASP A 169 15.15 -13.18 4.52
C ASP A 169 14.69 -12.62 5.88
N LEU A 170 14.96 -11.34 6.16
CA LEU A 170 14.36 -10.64 7.31
C LEU A 170 12.86 -10.40 7.12
N ASP A 171 12.41 -10.35 5.87
CA ASP A 171 11.05 -9.99 5.48
C ASP A 171 10.11 -11.19 5.39
N MET A 172 10.57 -12.38 5.73
CA MET A 172 9.75 -13.59 5.72
C MET A 172 10.15 -14.55 6.84
N ASN A 173 9.15 -15.20 7.45
CA ASN A 173 9.32 -16.36 8.34
C ASN A 173 8.26 -17.41 7.98
N LEU A 174 8.51 -18.14 6.90
CA LEU A 174 7.64 -19.20 6.40
C LEU A 174 8.47 -20.43 6.07
N THR A 175 7.87 -21.61 6.27
CA THR A 175 8.51 -22.89 5.94
C THR A 175 8.47 -23.21 4.44
N LYS A 176 7.64 -22.49 3.68
CA LYS A 176 7.49 -22.68 2.22
C LYS A 176 7.74 -21.36 1.52
N THR A 177 8.37 -21.45 0.36
CA THR A 177 8.50 -20.31 -0.56
C THR A 177 7.12 -19.87 -1.02
N ILE A 178 6.90 -18.56 -1.04
CA ILE A 178 5.69 -17.92 -1.54
C ILE A 178 5.99 -17.12 -2.82
N PRO A 179 4.97 -16.81 -3.66
CA PRO A 179 5.12 -15.81 -4.69
C PRO A 179 5.66 -14.48 -4.10
N GLY A 180 6.52 -13.80 -4.82
CA GLY A 180 7.20 -12.60 -4.33
C GLY A 180 8.56 -12.85 -3.67
N ALA A 181 8.94 -14.11 -3.40
CA ALA A 181 10.19 -14.48 -2.75
C ALA A 181 11.23 -15.09 -3.71
N THR A 182 11.01 -15.04 -5.02
CA THR A 182 11.99 -15.52 -6.00
C THR A 182 13.18 -14.56 -6.10
N GLU A 183 14.33 -15.06 -6.55
CA GLU A 183 15.53 -14.25 -6.74
C GLU A 183 15.28 -13.12 -7.76
N GLU A 184 14.56 -13.40 -8.84
CA GLU A 184 14.24 -12.45 -9.89
C GLU A 184 13.34 -11.31 -9.35
N GLU A 185 12.34 -11.61 -8.51
CA GLU A 185 11.47 -10.60 -7.89
C GLU A 185 12.26 -9.74 -6.90
N ARG A 186 13.09 -10.35 -6.06
CA ARG A 186 14.00 -9.63 -5.15
C ARG A 186 14.95 -8.70 -5.90
N LYS A 187 15.57 -9.21 -6.97
CA LYS A 187 16.46 -8.42 -7.83
C LYS A 187 15.72 -7.24 -8.47
N ALA A 188 14.52 -7.45 -8.99
CA ALA A 188 13.72 -6.38 -9.58
C ALA A 188 13.35 -5.30 -8.56
N PHE A 189 13.04 -5.68 -7.31
CA PHE A 189 12.79 -4.73 -6.22
C PHE A 189 14.03 -3.91 -5.86
N HIS A 190 15.18 -4.54 -5.68
CA HIS A 190 16.42 -3.81 -5.41
C HIS A 190 16.81 -2.89 -6.58
N GLN A 191 16.62 -3.35 -7.82
CA GLN A 191 16.82 -2.53 -9.00
C GLN A 191 15.88 -1.31 -9.04
N LEU A 192 14.62 -1.45 -8.58
CA LEU A 192 13.71 -0.31 -8.40
C LEU A 192 14.32 0.71 -7.43
N LEU A 193 14.76 0.28 -6.26
CA LEU A 193 15.34 1.19 -5.25
C LEU A 193 16.59 1.89 -5.78
N ASP A 194 17.51 1.14 -6.37
CA ASP A 194 18.80 1.65 -6.86
C ASP A 194 18.60 2.66 -8.00
N GLU A 195 17.83 2.31 -9.03
CA GLU A 195 17.64 3.16 -10.21
C GLU A 195 16.73 4.38 -9.95
N THR A 196 15.95 4.36 -8.88
CA THR A 196 15.13 5.50 -8.48
C THR A 196 15.70 6.26 -7.29
N HIS A 197 16.91 5.93 -6.82
CA HIS A 197 17.52 6.52 -5.64
C HIS A 197 16.55 6.61 -4.45
N SER A 198 15.83 5.52 -4.22
CA SER A 198 14.79 5.41 -3.20
C SER A 198 15.16 4.39 -2.13
N THR A 199 14.53 4.49 -0.98
CA THR A 199 14.71 3.57 0.14
C THR A 199 13.37 3.10 0.69
N ASP A 200 13.36 1.89 1.24
CA ASP A 200 12.29 1.35 2.06
C ASP A 200 12.31 2.03 3.44
N SER A 201 11.32 2.86 3.71
CA SER A 201 11.26 3.68 4.92
C SER A 201 11.25 2.85 6.20
N PHE A 202 10.58 1.70 6.21
CA PHE A 202 10.56 0.80 7.37
C PHE A 202 11.95 0.20 7.59
N ARG A 203 12.59 -0.32 6.56
CA ARG A 203 13.91 -0.94 6.68
C ARG A 203 15.01 0.07 6.99
N TYR A 204 14.85 1.32 6.54
CA TYR A 204 15.73 2.42 6.90
C TYR A 204 15.69 2.72 8.40
N LEU A 205 14.48 2.85 8.99
CA LEU A 205 14.32 3.15 10.42
C LEU A 205 14.53 1.91 11.31
N HIS A 206 14.29 0.70 10.80
CA HIS A 206 14.31 -0.56 11.54
C HIS A 206 15.15 -1.63 10.82
N PRO A 207 16.49 -1.43 10.68
CA PRO A 207 17.34 -2.23 9.79
C PRO A 207 17.36 -3.73 10.11
N ASN A 208 17.18 -4.10 11.37
CA ASN A 208 17.27 -5.50 11.83
C ASN A 208 15.94 -6.08 12.33
N THR A 209 14.84 -5.31 12.22
CA THR A 209 13.55 -5.72 12.78
C THR A 209 12.85 -6.72 11.87
N ARG A 210 12.39 -7.84 12.43
CA ARG A 210 11.53 -8.82 11.77
C ARG A 210 10.07 -8.53 12.11
N GLN A 211 9.34 -7.98 11.16
CA GLN A 211 7.90 -7.78 11.25
C GLN A 211 7.27 -8.06 9.88
N TYR A 212 6.02 -8.51 9.88
CA TYR A 212 5.34 -8.99 8.68
C TYR A 212 4.00 -8.29 8.52
N THR A 213 3.71 -7.85 7.31
CA THR A 213 2.45 -7.19 6.99
C THR A 213 1.38 -8.19 6.57
N TRP A 214 1.77 -9.33 6.00
CA TRP A 214 0.89 -10.39 5.51
C TRP A 214 1.01 -11.66 6.34
N GLY A 215 -0.13 -12.27 6.61
CA GLY A 215 -0.27 -13.55 7.27
C GLY A 215 -1.60 -13.63 8.01
N GLY A 216 -2.31 -14.74 7.89
CA GLY A 216 -3.54 -14.99 8.63
C GLY A 216 -3.31 -14.94 10.15
N LEU A 217 -4.37 -14.74 10.92
CA LEU A 217 -4.30 -14.61 12.39
C LEU A 217 -3.48 -15.75 13.06
N TRP A 218 -3.69 -16.98 12.62
CA TRP A 218 -2.98 -18.15 13.12
C TRP A 218 -1.47 -18.10 12.80
N MET A 219 -1.09 -17.63 11.63
CA MET A 219 0.32 -17.45 11.25
C MET A 219 0.98 -16.39 12.12
N ARG A 220 0.31 -15.25 12.32
CA ARG A 220 0.81 -14.14 13.16
C ARG A 220 1.02 -14.56 14.61
N GLN A 221 0.10 -15.37 15.18
CA GLN A 221 0.26 -15.91 16.53
C GLN A 221 1.50 -16.80 16.68
N LYS A 222 1.99 -17.37 15.57
CA LYS A 222 3.23 -18.17 15.51
C LYS A 222 4.46 -17.37 15.09
N GLY A 223 4.34 -16.05 14.94
CA GLY A 223 5.41 -15.21 14.41
C GLY A 223 5.73 -15.52 12.94
N GLN A 224 4.78 -16.06 12.18
CA GLN A 224 4.92 -16.39 10.76
C GLN A 224 4.25 -15.35 9.88
N GLY A 225 4.83 -15.08 8.71
CA GLY A 225 4.31 -14.13 7.75
C GLY A 225 5.36 -13.66 6.75
N ALA A 226 4.95 -12.67 5.97
CA ALA A 226 5.82 -11.96 5.04
C ALA A 226 5.53 -10.46 5.07
N ARG A 227 6.53 -9.64 4.80
CA ARG A 227 6.38 -8.19 4.63
C ARG A 227 6.28 -7.92 3.12
N LEU A 228 5.07 -7.58 2.70
CA LEU A 228 4.70 -7.36 1.29
C LEU A 228 4.27 -5.93 1.01
N ASP A 229 3.99 -5.16 2.06
CA ASP A 229 3.50 -3.78 2.00
C ASP A 229 4.61 -2.80 2.37
N PHE A 230 4.71 -1.71 1.62
CA PHE A 230 5.85 -0.80 1.70
C PHE A 230 5.43 0.67 1.62
N PHE A 231 6.31 1.52 2.15
CA PHE A 231 6.49 2.91 1.77
C PHE A 231 7.92 3.07 1.25
N ILE A 232 8.04 3.32 -0.05
CA ILE A 232 9.30 3.61 -0.72
C ILE A 232 9.35 5.11 -0.97
N VAL A 233 10.42 5.76 -0.53
CA VAL A 233 10.59 7.22 -0.53
C VAL A 233 11.98 7.60 -1.04
N PRO A 234 12.22 8.84 -1.51
CA PRO A 234 13.56 9.27 -1.88
C PRO A 234 14.57 9.05 -0.75
N THR A 235 15.73 8.48 -1.04
CA THR A 235 16.79 8.27 -0.05
C THR A 235 17.21 9.59 0.61
N SER A 236 17.23 10.68 -0.14
CA SER A 236 17.52 12.02 0.37
C SER A 236 16.54 12.49 1.45
N TRP A 237 15.28 12.05 1.43
CA TRP A 237 14.32 12.38 2.48
C TRP A 237 14.60 11.62 3.77
N ALA A 238 15.03 10.37 3.66
CA ALA A 238 15.44 9.58 4.82
C ALA A 238 16.69 10.17 5.47
N GLU A 239 17.70 10.52 4.69
CA GLU A 239 18.96 11.13 5.14
C GLU A 239 18.74 12.53 5.75
N ALA A 240 17.80 13.30 5.20
CA ALA A 240 17.43 14.62 5.74
C ALA A 240 16.51 14.57 6.97
N GLY A 241 16.15 13.38 7.47
CA GLY A 241 15.26 13.20 8.62
C GLY A 241 13.80 13.63 8.37
N VAL A 242 13.38 13.69 7.11
CA VAL A 242 11.98 13.97 6.74
C VAL A 242 11.05 12.85 7.20
N ILE A 243 11.54 11.61 7.23
CA ILE A 243 10.77 10.45 7.70
C ILE A 243 10.91 10.36 9.21
N ASN A 244 9.83 10.56 9.95
CA ASN A 244 9.82 10.48 11.39
C ASN A 244 9.08 9.26 11.96
N ARG A 245 8.34 8.53 11.12
CA ARG A 245 7.60 7.31 11.48
C ARG A 245 7.47 6.41 10.27
N SER A 246 7.77 5.13 10.42
CA SER A 246 7.42 4.07 9.47
C SER A 246 7.21 2.78 10.26
N GLU A 247 5.95 2.36 10.43
CA GLU A 247 5.57 1.31 11.37
C GLU A 247 4.38 0.50 10.81
N MET A 248 4.16 -0.65 11.43
CA MET A 248 2.96 -1.48 11.24
C MET A 248 1.96 -1.21 12.34
N LEU A 249 0.66 -1.14 11.99
CA LEU A 249 -0.42 -0.87 12.94
C LEU A 249 -1.19 -2.17 13.24
N ASP A 250 -1.54 -2.41 14.51
CA ASP A 250 -2.28 -3.63 14.91
C ASP A 250 -3.79 -3.44 14.72
N TYR A 251 -4.23 -3.46 13.44
CA TYR A 251 -5.65 -3.53 13.09
C TYR A 251 -5.97 -4.88 12.48
N ARG A 252 -7.13 -5.43 12.86
CA ARG A 252 -7.61 -6.73 12.40
C ARG A 252 -8.77 -6.54 11.43
N GLY A 253 -8.79 -7.27 10.35
CA GLY A 253 -9.86 -7.16 9.34
C GLY A 253 -9.47 -7.71 7.98
N SER A 254 -8.17 -7.75 7.72
CA SER A 254 -7.57 -8.34 6.52
C SER A 254 -6.53 -9.41 6.91
N ASP A 255 -6.07 -10.19 5.96
CA ASP A 255 -4.86 -11.00 6.07
C ASP A 255 -3.59 -10.15 5.98
N HIS A 256 -3.70 -8.87 5.60
CA HIS A 256 -2.67 -7.85 5.79
C HIS A 256 -2.98 -6.97 7.02
N ILE A 257 -1.95 -6.32 7.56
CA ILE A 257 -2.07 -5.24 8.54
C ILE A 257 -1.68 -3.91 7.89
N PRO A 258 -2.28 -2.79 8.33
CA PRO A 258 -1.93 -1.48 7.77
C PRO A 258 -0.53 -1.05 8.18
N ILE A 259 0.11 -0.29 7.30
CA ILE A 259 1.37 0.39 7.54
C ILE A 259 1.16 1.90 7.56
N VAL A 260 1.96 2.61 8.35
CA VAL A 260 1.90 4.07 8.50
C VAL A 260 3.25 4.70 8.17
N LEU A 261 3.21 5.83 7.46
CA LEU A 261 4.32 6.72 7.21
C LEU A 261 4.01 8.10 7.81
N GLY A 262 4.92 8.64 8.60
CA GLY A 262 4.91 10.01 9.07
C GLY A 262 6.03 10.82 8.43
N LEU A 263 5.69 11.99 7.90
CA LEU A 263 6.64 12.93 7.34
C LEU A 263 6.66 14.24 8.14
N ALA A 264 7.83 14.76 8.41
CA ALA A 264 8.04 16.10 8.96
C ALA A 264 8.59 16.98 7.84
N TYR A 265 7.74 17.81 7.24
CA TYR A 265 8.16 18.78 6.22
C TYR A 265 8.64 20.05 6.88
N SER A 266 9.87 20.46 6.57
CA SER A 266 10.30 21.85 6.74
C SER A 266 9.88 22.60 5.49
N LYS A 267 8.98 23.59 5.63
CA LYS A 267 8.74 24.56 4.55
C LYS A 267 9.97 25.41 4.36
#